data_10d1384d9f26d3cf0d67008bd4800814
#
_entry.id   10d1384d9f26d3cf0d67008bd4800814
#
_cell.length_a   1.000
_cell.length_b   1.000
_cell.length_c   1.000
_cell.angle_alpha   90.00
_cell.angle_beta   90.00
_cell.angle_gamma   90.00
#
_symmetry.space_group_name_H-M   'P 1'
#
loop_
_entity.id
_entity.type
_entity.pdbx_description
1 polymer ?
#
loop_
_entity_poly.entity_id
_entity_poly.type
_entity_poly.pdbx_seq_one_letter_code
_entity_poly.pdbx_strand_id
1 'polypeptide(L)'
;MIDRSLVILKPKAVSWGRMWEIISRFERVWLTMVAGTLLHADPDLVGRHYPDDREDRIRSLGKRWVDDYEKYGMDVVSNFGTDDHFHIWMTVRQWLIEMMTSDLIFVCVFEWPHAIELIRKLIGHTIPLMAAPGTIRWDFWYDSAYLANMERRPIDNLIHASGNADEAAYEVRLWFPDLFD
;
A
#
# COMPACT_ATOMS: atom_id res chain seq x y z
N MET A 1 23.99 8.50 -0.42
CA MET A 1 22.83 9.28 0.05
C MET A 1 22.01 8.34 0.91
N ILE A 2 21.58 8.77 2.09
CA ILE A 2 20.69 8.01 2.97
C ILE A 2 19.26 8.35 2.56
N ASP A 3 18.45 7.31 2.32
CA ASP A 3 17.04 7.46 1.97
C ASP A 3 16.15 7.08 3.15
N ARG A 4 14.99 7.69 3.24
CA ARG A 4 13.90 7.31 4.14
C ARG A 4 12.75 6.76 3.34
N SER A 5 12.08 5.73 3.85
CA SER A 5 10.86 5.19 3.25
C SER A 5 9.80 4.98 4.33
N LEU A 6 8.57 5.38 4.05
CA LEU A 6 7.43 5.02 4.87
C LEU A 6 7.06 3.56 4.60
N VAL A 7 6.70 2.86 5.65
CA VAL A 7 6.09 1.52 5.61
C VAL A 7 4.85 1.52 6.49
N ILE A 8 3.74 0.99 5.97
CA ILE A 8 2.51 0.78 6.74
C ILE A 8 2.15 -0.71 6.70
N LEU A 9 2.15 -1.33 7.86
CA LEU A 9 1.58 -2.66 8.05
C LEU A 9 0.07 -2.49 8.24
N LYS A 10 -0.68 -3.08 7.31
CA LYS A 10 -2.14 -2.94 7.22
C LYS A 10 -2.84 -3.73 8.33
N PRO A 11 -4.13 -3.50 8.56
CA PRO A 11 -4.85 -4.13 9.68
C PRO A 11 -4.65 -5.62 9.81
N LYS A 12 -4.71 -6.39 8.73
CA LYS A 12 -4.51 -7.85 8.77
C LYS A 12 -3.09 -8.24 9.19
N ALA A 13 -2.06 -7.50 8.79
CA ALA A 13 -0.69 -7.79 9.22
C ALA A 13 -0.50 -7.62 10.73
N VAL A 14 -1.21 -6.64 11.31
CA VAL A 14 -1.20 -6.36 12.75
C VAL A 14 -2.04 -7.40 13.50
N SER A 15 -3.31 -7.58 13.13
CA SER A 15 -4.26 -8.45 13.84
C SER A 15 -3.87 -9.94 13.79
N TRP A 16 -3.17 -10.38 12.74
CA TRP A 16 -2.66 -11.75 12.63
C TRP A 16 -1.28 -11.96 13.26
N GLY A 17 -0.74 -10.95 13.94
CA GLY A 17 0.54 -11.03 14.66
C GLY A 17 1.76 -11.16 13.75
N ARG A 18 1.68 -10.72 12.47
CA ARG A 18 2.77 -10.80 11.50
C ARG A 18 3.73 -9.62 11.56
N MET A 19 3.41 -8.60 12.34
CA MET A 19 4.14 -7.34 12.41
C MET A 19 5.64 -7.54 12.63
N TRP A 20 6.03 -8.24 13.70
CA TRP A 20 7.43 -8.42 14.05
C TRP A 20 8.20 -9.29 13.07
N GLU A 21 7.54 -10.28 12.47
CA GLU A 21 8.14 -11.13 11.46
C GLU A 21 8.45 -10.33 10.18
N ILE A 22 7.55 -9.42 9.78
CA ILE A 22 7.77 -8.51 8.66
C ILE A 22 8.91 -7.52 8.96
N ILE A 23 8.89 -6.87 10.14
CA ILE A 23 9.91 -5.92 10.56
C ILE A 23 11.30 -6.58 10.57
N SER A 24 11.39 -7.80 11.09
CA SER A 24 12.66 -8.53 11.15
C SER A 24 13.29 -8.76 9.77
N ARG A 25 12.50 -8.85 8.70
CA ARG A 25 13.02 -8.97 7.33
C ARG A 25 13.71 -7.70 6.85
N PHE A 26 13.25 -6.54 7.28
CA PHE A 26 13.90 -5.26 6.99
C PHE A 26 15.19 -5.11 7.79
N GLU A 27 15.17 -5.45 9.08
CA GLU A 27 16.35 -5.37 9.94
C GLU A 27 17.47 -6.32 9.51
N ARG A 28 17.13 -7.50 8.97
CA ARG A 28 18.13 -8.45 8.43
C ARG A 28 18.99 -7.89 7.29
N VAL A 29 18.52 -6.88 6.59
CA VAL A 29 19.28 -6.20 5.53
C VAL A 29 19.74 -4.80 5.95
N TRP A 30 19.89 -4.59 7.27
CA TRP A 30 20.43 -3.39 7.89
C TRP A 30 19.56 -2.13 7.79
N LEU A 31 18.30 -2.25 7.35
CA LEU A 31 17.36 -1.14 7.42
C LEU A 31 17.10 -0.78 8.88
N THR A 32 17.31 0.48 9.24
CA THR A 32 17.12 0.97 10.61
C THR A 32 15.76 1.64 10.74
N MET A 33 14.93 1.18 11.68
CA MET A 33 13.68 1.85 12.00
C MET A 33 13.98 3.10 12.83
N VAL A 34 13.62 4.28 12.31
CA VAL A 34 13.87 5.58 12.96
C VAL A 34 12.61 6.19 13.58
N ALA A 35 11.45 5.71 13.20
CA ALA A 35 10.17 6.07 13.81
C ALA A 35 9.18 4.91 13.65
N GLY A 36 8.22 4.77 14.58
CA GLY A 36 7.16 3.77 14.48
C GLY A 36 6.04 4.03 15.49
N THR A 37 4.81 3.81 15.06
CA THR A 37 3.62 3.98 15.90
C THR A 37 2.53 2.98 15.50
N LEU A 38 1.83 2.45 16.51
CA LEU A 38 0.64 1.63 16.37
C LEU A 38 -0.57 2.50 16.66
N LEU A 39 -1.51 2.60 15.72
CA LEU A 39 -2.66 3.50 15.87
C LEU A 39 -3.88 3.03 15.05
N HIS A 40 -5.05 3.52 15.45
CA HIS A 40 -6.20 3.59 14.55
C HIS A 40 -6.04 4.84 13.68
N ALA A 41 -5.96 4.65 12.36
CA ALA A 41 -5.75 5.78 11.48
C ALA A 41 -7.01 6.64 11.34
N ASP A 42 -6.81 7.95 11.32
CA ASP A 42 -7.87 8.91 11.00
C ASP A 42 -8.21 8.85 9.49
N PRO A 43 -9.50 8.78 9.10
CA PRO A 43 -9.91 8.74 7.69
C PRO A 43 -9.38 9.90 6.85
N ASP A 44 -9.30 11.13 7.42
CA ASP A 44 -8.78 12.29 6.71
C ASP A 44 -7.27 12.18 6.47
N LEU A 45 -6.53 11.62 7.44
CA LEU A 45 -5.11 11.34 7.29
C LEU A 45 -4.86 10.29 6.19
N VAL A 46 -5.63 9.22 6.17
CA VAL A 46 -5.56 8.19 5.12
C VAL A 46 -6.01 8.77 3.78
N GLY A 47 -7.03 9.63 3.76
CA GLY A 47 -7.46 10.34 2.56
C GLY A 47 -6.34 11.20 1.94
N ARG A 48 -5.54 11.87 2.78
CA ARG A 48 -4.35 12.62 2.32
C ARG A 48 -3.20 11.69 1.87
N HIS A 49 -3.08 10.50 2.44
CA HIS A 49 -2.12 9.50 1.98
C HIS A 49 -2.46 8.98 0.56
N TYR A 50 -3.74 8.93 0.19
CA TYR A 50 -4.23 8.64 -1.16
C TYR A 50 -4.81 9.92 -1.80
N PRO A 51 -3.98 10.91 -2.21
CA PRO A 51 -4.47 12.20 -2.66
C PRO A 51 -5.30 12.10 -3.94
N ASP A 52 -6.30 12.99 -4.05
CA ASP A 52 -7.26 13.06 -5.15
C ASP A 52 -7.24 14.43 -5.87
N ASP A 53 -6.14 15.15 -5.75
CA ASP A 53 -5.93 16.50 -6.30
C ASP A 53 -5.38 16.52 -7.73
N ARG A 54 -5.00 15.36 -8.29
CA ARG A 54 -4.39 15.24 -9.63
C ARG A 54 -5.17 14.28 -10.52
N GLU A 55 -6.01 14.82 -11.38
CA GLU A 55 -6.91 14.05 -12.25
C GLU A 55 -6.14 13.11 -13.21
N ASP A 56 -5.01 13.55 -13.76
CA ASP A 56 -4.16 12.74 -14.63
C ASP A 56 -3.65 11.45 -13.93
N ARG A 57 -3.20 11.59 -12.69
CA ARG A 57 -2.79 10.46 -11.86
C ARG A 57 -3.95 9.55 -11.50
N ILE A 58 -5.08 10.13 -11.11
CA ILE A 58 -6.31 9.40 -10.76
C ILE A 58 -6.77 8.54 -11.94
N ARG A 59 -6.87 9.10 -13.14
CA ARG A 59 -7.26 8.37 -14.35
C ARG A 59 -6.26 7.27 -14.72
N SER A 60 -4.95 7.51 -14.54
CA SER A 60 -3.94 6.48 -14.77
C SER A 60 -4.07 5.29 -13.81
N LEU A 61 -4.40 5.55 -12.55
CA LEU A 61 -4.64 4.50 -11.55
C LEU A 61 -5.93 3.73 -11.84
N GLY A 62 -7.01 4.42 -12.20
CA GLY A 62 -8.26 3.78 -12.60
C GLY A 62 -8.12 2.93 -13.87
N LYS A 63 -7.32 3.39 -14.85
CA LYS A 63 -7.01 2.60 -16.04
C LYS A 63 -6.36 1.26 -15.69
N ARG A 64 -5.44 1.20 -14.73
CA ARG A 64 -4.81 -0.08 -14.32
C ARG A 64 -5.84 -1.08 -13.78
N TRP A 65 -6.87 -0.59 -13.09
CA TRP A 65 -7.98 -1.44 -12.64
C TRP A 65 -8.79 -1.98 -13.82
N VAL A 66 -9.11 -1.14 -14.80
CA VAL A 66 -9.79 -1.56 -16.04
C VAL A 66 -8.95 -2.60 -16.77
N ASP A 67 -7.66 -2.36 -16.97
CA ASP A 67 -6.74 -3.29 -17.63
C ASP A 67 -6.70 -4.67 -16.91
N ASP A 68 -6.76 -4.69 -15.56
CA ASP A 68 -6.83 -5.93 -14.80
C ASP A 68 -8.18 -6.65 -14.97
N TYR A 69 -9.31 -5.92 -15.02
CA TYR A 69 -10.62 -6.51 -15.32
C TYR A 69 -10.66 -7.15 -16.71
N GLU A 70 -10.20 -6.43 -17.72
CA GLU A 70 -10.12 -6.94 -19.10
C GLU A 70 -9.25 -8.21 -19.19
N LYS A 71 -8.10 -8.19 -18.52
CA LYS A 71 -7.17 -9.33 -18.47
C LYS A 71 -7.82 -10.62 -17.96
N TYR A 72 -8.74 -10.51 -17.00
CA TYR A 72 -9.45 -11.65 -16.41
C TYR A 72 -10.84 -11.86 -17.01
N GLY A 73 -11.20 -11.15 -18.10
CA GLY A 73 -12.50 -11.28 -18.77
C GLY A 73 -13.69 -10.86 -17.89
N MET A 74 -13.47 -9.94 -16.95
CA MET A 74 -14.49 -9.44 -16.05
C MET A 74 -15.13 -8.17 -16.62
N ASP A 75 -16.42 -8.00 -16.38
CA ASP A 75 -17.17 -6.82 -16.82
C ASP A 75 -17.01 -5.68 -15.79
N VAL A 76 -16.27 -4.64 -16.19
CA VAL A 76 -16.02 -3.44 -15.37
C VAL A 76 -17.33 -2.73 -15.02
N VAL A 77 -18.23 -2.55 -16.02
CA VAL A 77 -19.48 -1.81 -15.82
C VAL A 77 -20.41 -2.52 -14.86
N SER A 78 -20.48 -3.85 -14.92
CA SER A 78 -21.27 -4.64 -13.95
C SER A 78 -20.78 -4.47 -12.51
N ASN A 79 -19.48 -4.24 -12.30
CA ASN A 79 -18.90 -4.10 -10.96
C ASN A 79 -18.89 -2.67 -10.42
N PHE A 80 -18.58 -1.69 -11.27
CA PHE A 80 -18.44 -0.28 -10.87
C PHE A 80 -19.62 0.61 -11.29
N GLY A 81 -20.51 0.13 -12.18
CA GLY A 81 -21.57 0.92 -12.76
C GLY A 81 -21.08 1.90 -13.85
N THR A 82 -19.81 1.90 -14.16
CA THR A 82 -19.15 2.81 -15.12
C THR A 82 -17.86 2.23 -15.65
N ASP A 83 -17.40 2.70 -16.81
CA ASP A 83 -16.06 2.49 -17.36
C ASP A 83 -15.16 3.73 -17.22
N ASP A 84 -15.64 4.80 -16.61
CA ASP A 84 -14.85 6.01 -16.38
C ASP A 84 -13.75 5.77 -15.34
N HIS A 85 -12.49 5.90 -15.77
CA HIS A 85 -11.30 5.63 -14.97
C HIS A 85 -11.20 6.49 -13.71
N PHE A 86 -11.71 7.73 -13.74
CA PHE A 86 -11.72 8.60 -12.58
C PHE A 86 -12.64 8.04 -11.48
N HIS A 87 -13.89 7.73 -11.86
CA HIS A 87 -14.87 7.19 -10.91
C HIS A 87 -14.46 5.81 -10.36
N ILE A 88 -13.87 4.96 -11.20
CA ILE A 88 -13.34 3.67 -10.76
C ILE A 88 -12.28 3.86 -9.68
N TRP A 89 -11.30 4.75 -9.91
CA TRP A 89 -10.29 5.01 -8.90
C TRP A 89 -10.85 5.62 -7.63
N MET A 90 -11.82 6.55 -7.72
CA MET A 90 -12.43 7.13 -6.53
C MET A 90 -13.16 6.08 -5.69
N THR A 91 -13.80 5.10 -6.32
CA THR A 91 -14.39 3.94 -5.62
C THR A 91 -13.30 3.10 -4.93
N VAL A 92 -12.23 2.77 -5.64
CA VAL A 92 -11.09 2.00 -5.09
C VAL A 92 -10.42 2.76 -3.94
N ARG A 93 -10.24 4.07 -4.09
CA ARG A 93 -9.70 4.94 -3.04
C ARG A 93 -10.55 4.87 -1.76
N GLN A 94 -11.87 4.91 -1.91
CA GLN A 94 -12.78 4.76 -0.76
C GLN A 94 -12.59 3.41 -0.06
N TRP A 95 -12.53 2.32 -0.81
CA TRP A 95 -12.23 0.99 -0.24
C TRP A 95 -10.88 0.91 0.48
N LEU A 96 -9.86 1.61 -0.06
CA LEU A 96 -8.53 1.68 0.59
C LEU A 96 -8.60 2.44 1.92
N ILE A 97 -9.34 3.55 1.97
CA ILE A 97 -9.56 4.31 3.20
C ILE A 97 -10.28 3.43 4.24
N GLU A 98 -11.38 2.81 3.86
CA GLU A 98 -12.16 1.92 4.73
C GLU A 98 -11.30 0.76 5.27
N MET A 99 -10.52 0.13 4.41
CA MET A 99 -9.62 -0.96 4.80
C MET A 99 -8.56 -0.47 5.78
N MET A 100 -7.92 0.68 5.53
CA MET A 100 -6.85 1.21 6.38
C MET A 100 -7.36 1.71 7.73
N THR A 101 -8.63 2.08 7.83
CA THR A 101 -9.26 2.59 9.06
C THR A 101 -10.08 1.53 9.80
N SER A 102 -10.15 0.30 9.28
CA SER A 102 -10.98 -0.78 9.85
C SER A 102 -10.45 -1.31 11.18
N ASP A 103 -9.14 -1.22 11.43
CA ASP A 103 -8.51 -1.69 12.67
C ASP A 103 -7.13 -1.01 12.82
N LEU A 104 -6.36 -1.42 13.83
CA LEU A 104 -5.00 -0.94 14.07
C LEU A 104 -4.09 -1.18 12.87
N ILE A 105 -3.30 -0.16 12.55
CA ILE A 105 -2.17 -0.23 11.62
C ILE A 105 -0.88 0.07 12.35
N PHE A 106 0.24 -0.44 11.85
CA PHE A 106 1.56 -0.02 12.31
C PHE A 106 2.25 0.78 11.22
N VAL A 107 2.53 2.04 11.50
CA VAL A 107 3.21 2.96 10.58
C VAL A 107 4.63 3.16 11.08
N CYS A 108 5.62 3.02 10.18
CA CYS A 108 7.02 3.20 10.55
C CYS A 108 7.84 3.79 9.39
N VAL A 109 9.00 4.33 9.76
CA VAL A 109 9.98 4.88 8.82
C VAL A 109 11.27 4.10 8.97
N PHE A 110 11.76 3.59 7.85
CA PHE A 110 13.08 3.00 7.75
C PHE A 110 14.05 3.94 7.04
N GLU A 111 15.29 3.93 7.51
CA GLU A 111 16.38 4.73 6.96
C GLU A 111 17.59 3.84 6.65
N TRP A 112 18.14 3.98 5.44
CA TRP A 112 19.38 3.33 4.99
C TRP A 112 19.78 3.84 3.60
N PRO A 113 21.05 3.67 3.14
CA PRO A 113 21.34 3.83 1.72
C PRO A 113 20.46 2.92 0.87
N HIS A 114 19.76 3.49 -0.13
CA HIS A 114 18.80 2.79 -0.99
C HIS A 114 17.62 2.13 -0.26
N ALA A 115 17.17 2.71 0.88
CA ALA A 115 16.07 2.14 1.67
C ALA A 115 14.80 1.89 0.85
N ILE A 116 14.41 2.84 -0.01
CA ILE A 116 13.21 2.72 -0.86
C ILE A 116 13.32 1.50 -1.77
N GLU A 117 14.44 1.34 -2.47
CA GLU A 117 14.64 0.19 -3.38
C GLU A 117 14.69 -1.14 -2.63
N LEU A 118 15.43 -1.20 -1.53
CA LEU A 118 15.56 -2.42 -0.70
C LEU A 118 14.19 -2.86 -0.17
N ILE A 119 13.42 -1.94 0.39
CA ILE A 119 12.08 -2.22 0.89
C ILE A 119 11.18 -2.71 -0.25
N ARG A 120 11.18 -2.02 -1.40
CA ARG A 120 10.39 -2.44 -2.58
C ARG A 120 10.74 -3.86 -3.05
N LYS A 121 12.01 -4.24 -3.03
CA LYS A 121 12.45 -5.60 -3.36
C LYS A 121 11.96 -6.63 -2.34
N LEU A 122 12.06 -6.32 -1.05
CA LEU A 122 11.64 -7.21 0.04
C LEU A 122 10.12 -7.42 0.09
N ILE A 123 9.33 -6.38 -0.15
CA ILE A 123 7.87 -6.52 -0.12
C ILE A 123 7.30 -7.24 -1.33
N GLY A 124 7.92 -7.12 -2.50
CA GLY A 124 7.48 -7.76 -3.74
C GLY A 124 6.37 -7.00 -4.48
N HIS A 125 5.81 -7.65 -5.50
CA HIS A 125 4.76 -7.08 -6.35
C HIS A 125 3.51 -6.69 -5.55
N THR A 126 2.78 -5.65 -5.99
CA THR A 126 1.58 -5.14 -5.31
C THR A 126 0.48 -6.21 -5.20
N ILE A 127 0.33 -7.05 -6.21
CA ILE A 127 -0.57 -8.20 -6.21
C ILE A 127 0.20 -9.41 -5.68
N PRO A 128 -0.20 -10.02 -4.53
CA PRO A 128 0.52 -11.14 -3.93
C PRO A 128 0.74 -12.32 -4.87
N LEU A 129 -0.26 -12.69 -5.67
CA LEU A 129 -0.14 -13.76 -6.67
C LEU A 129 1.02 -13.54 -7.67
N MET A 130 1.37 -12.30 -7.95
CA MET A 130 2.46 -11.91 -8.87
C MET A 130 3.79 -11.62 -8.16
N ALA A 131 3.80 -11.66 -6.84
CA ALA A 131 5.00 -11.46 -6.06
C ALA A 131 5.93 -12.68 -6.17
N ALA A 132 7.25 -12.45 -6.17
CA ALA A 132 8.21 -13.54 -6.21
C ALA A 132 8.27 -14.28 -4.86
N PRO A 133 8.47 -15.60 -4.85
CA PRO A 133 8.75 -16.37 -3.64
C PRO A 133 9.88 -15.75 -2.83
N GLY A 134 9.73 -15.72 -1.50
CA GLY A 134 10.69 -15.08 -0.60
C GLY A 134 10.43 -13.60 -0.33
N THR A 135 9.49 -12.98 -1.04
CA THR A 135 9.03 -11.62 -0.72
C THR A 135 7.93 -11.64 0.35
N ILE A 136 7.78 -10.51 1.07
CA ILE A 136 6.79 -10.40 2.17
C ILE A 136 5.38 -10.72 1.68
N ARG A 137 4.99 -10.15 0.53
CA ARG A 137 3.64 -10.34 -0.02
C ARG A 137 3.37 -11.76 -0.49
N TRP A 138 4.37 -12.49 -0.98
CA TRP A 138 4.24 -13.89 -1.34
C TRP A 138 4.14 -14.79 -0.09
N ASP A 139 5.05 -14.59 0.85
CA ASP A 139 5.23 -15.53 1.96
C ASP A 139 4.14 -15.45 3.03
N PHE A 140 3.51 -14.27 3.18
CA PHE A 140 2.57 -14.02 4.28
C PHE A 140 1.11 -13.95 3.86
N TRP A 141 0.82 -13.82 2.59
CA TRP A 141 -0.55 -13.69 2.14
C TRP A 141 -0.77 -14.12 0.69
N TYR A 142 -1.99 -14.53 0.40
CA TYR A 142 -2.44 -14.81 -0.96
C TYR A 142 -3.63 -13.92 -1.30
N ASP A 143 -3.51 -13.16 -2.38
CA ASP A 143 -4.62 -12.43 -3.00
C ASP A 143 -4.31 -12.17 -4.48
N SER A 144 -5.35 -11.89 -5.25
CA SER A 144 -5.26 -11.61 -6.68
C SER A 144 -6.26 -10.52 -7.09
N ALA A 145 -6.03 -9.88 -8.23
CA ALA A 145 -6.99 -8.95 -8.81
C ALA A 145 -8.35 -9.63 -9.04
N TYR A 146 -8.36 -10.90 -9.47
CA TYR A 146 -9.59 -11.65 -9.68
C TYR A 146 -10.43 -11.78 -8.40
N LEU A 147 -9.83 -12.21 -7.29
CA LEU A 147 -10.55 -12.35 -6.01
C LEU A 147 -11.02 -11.00 -5.47
N ALA A 148 -10.13 -10.00 -5.49
CA ALA A 148 -10.47 -8.66 -5.02
C ALA A 148 -11.66 -8.06 -5.79
N ASN A 149 -11.66 -8.23 -7.11
CA ASN A 149 -12.73 -7.75 -7.98
C ASN A 149 -14.06 -8.49 -7.76
N MET A 150 -14.02 -9.81 -7.59
CA MET A 150 -15.23 -10.59 -7.27
C MET A 150 -15.86 -10.16 -5.95
N GLU A 151 -15.05 -9.82 -4.96
CA GLU A 151 -15.49 -9.41 -3.61
C GLU A 151 -15.70 -7.89 -3.49
N ARG A 152 -15.48 -7.12 -4.55
CA ARG A 152 -15.61 -5.65 -4.59
C ARG A 152 -14.85 -4.97 -3.46
N ARG A 153 -13.57 -5.30 -3.34
CA ARG A 153 -12.64 -4.77 -2.35
C ARG A 153 -11.28 -4.45 -2.98
N PRO A 154 -10.41 -3.66 -2.30
CA PRO A 154 -9.05 -3.49 -2.76
C PRO A 154 -8.26 -4.80 -2.64
N ILE A 155 -7.18 -4.92 -3.42
CA ILE A 155 -6.23 -6.03 -3.26
C ILE A 155 -5.62 -5.96 -1.85
N ASP A 156 -5.75 -7.08 -1.14
CA ASP A 156 -5.20 -7.23 0.19
C ASP A 156 -3.76 -7.75 0.09
N ASN A 157 -2.80 -6.94 0.50
CA ASN A 157 -1.38 -7.25 0.34
C ASN A 157 -0.52 -6.97 1.58
N LEU A 158 -1.17 -6.84 2.75
CA LEU A 158 -0.61 -6.70 4.09
C LEU A 158 0.25 -5.46 4.34
N ILE A 159 0.89 -4.87 3.33
CA ILE A 159 1.91 -3.84 3.51
C ILE A 159 1.86 -2.79 2.39
N HIS A 160 1.95 -1.53 2.78
CA HIS A 160 2.31 -0.41 1.90
C HIS A 160 3.75 0.00 2.15
N ALA A 161 4.43 0.47 1.10
CA ALA A 161 5.70 1.19 1.21
C ALA A 161 5.81 2.19 0.07
N SER A 162 6.49 3.31 0.33
CA SER A 162 6.73 4.38 -0.64
C SER A 162 7.33 3.83 -1.94
N GLY A 163 6.84 4.31 -3.08
CA GLY A 163 7.22 3.82 -4.39
C GLY A 163 8.48 4.46 -4.95
N ASN A 164 8.77 5.70 -4.57
CA ASN A 164 9.89 6.51 -5.03
C ASN A 164 10.22 7.61 -4.01
N ALA A 165 11.26 8.42 -4.29
CA ALA A 165 11.75 9.45 -3.37
C ALA A 165 10.73 10.56 -3.09
N ASP A 166 9.96 10.98 -4.10
CA ASP A 166 8.96 12.05 -3.94
C ASP A 166 7.79 11.56 -3.08
N GLU A 167 7.32 10.33 -3.31
CA GLU A 167 6.31 9.71 -2.48
C GLU A 167 6.82 9.54 -1.04
N ALA A 168 8.03 9.05 -0.86
CA ALA A 168 8.64 8.88 0.45
C ALA A 168 8.74 10.21 1.23
N ALA A 169 9.20 11.28 0.58
CA ALA A 169 9.30 12.60 1.20
C ALA A 169 7.93 13.14 1.62
N TYR A 170 6.90 12.96 0.79
CA TYR A 170 5.53 13.36 1.10
C TYR A 170 4.94 12.52 2.23
N GLU A 171 4.99 11.19 2.10
CA GLU A 171 4.36 10.25 3.03
C GLU A 171 5.02 10.30 4.42
N VAL A 172 6.35 10.35 4.49
CA VAL A 172 7.05 10.45 5.80
C VAL A 172 6.67 11.76 6.51
N ARG A 173 6.62 12.89 5.78
CA ARG A 173 6.20 14.16 6.38
C ARG A 173 4.73 14.16 6.82
N LEU A 174 3.87 13.47 6.08
CA LEU A 174 2.44 13.36 6.41
C LEU A 174 2.21 12.58 7.71
N TRP A 175 2.93 11.46 7.90
CA TRP A 175 2.72 10.57 9.04
C TRP A 175 3.60 10.90 10.25
N PHE A 176 4.77 11.48 10.03
CA PHE A 176 5.75 11.83 11.05
C PHE A 176 6.30 13.26 10.82
N PRO A 177 5.47 14.30 11.00
CA PRO A 177 5.89 15.68 10.74
C PRO A 177 7.11 16.07 11.57
N ASP A 178 7.19 15.61 12.82
CA ASP A 178 8.27 15.94 13.76
C ASP A 178 9.61 15.26 13.44
N LEU A 179 9.65 14.34 12.48
CA LEU A 179 10.89 13.65 12.10
C LEU A 179 11.84 14.53 11.26
N PHE A 180 11.39 15.72 10.86
CA PHE A 180 12.15 16.68 10.05
C PHE A 180 12.54 17.94 10.82
N ASP A 181 12.13 18.06 12.08
CA ASP A 181 12.52 19.11 13.00
C ASP A 181 13.77 18.70 13.78
#